data_52ad4f920cd4174bea6af0873d152b3e
#
_entry.id   52ad4f920cd4174bea6af0873d152b3e
#
_cell.length_a   1.000
_cell.length_b   1.000
_cell.length_c   1.000
_cell.angle_alpha   90.00
_cell.angle_beta   90.00
_cell.angle_gamma   90.00
#
_symmetry.space_group_name_H-M   'P 1'
#
loop_
_entity.id
_entity.type
_entity.pdbx_description
1 polymer ?
#
loop_
_entity_poly.entity_id
_entity_poly.type
_entity_poly.pdbx_seq_one_letter_code
_entity_poly.pdbx_strand_id
1 'polypeptide(L)'
;MSDNAIPDVALVDNTEQRTPLVLVLDRSGSMGGAPIEQLNEGLQLLEQELKNDVIAAKRVRILIVTLGDYDEASIVGDWCDAMDFSAPRLEANGTTPTGQGVEIALAEIEDEKARYKESGIAYTRPWLFVMSDGLPTDAWEQS
;
A
#
# COMPACT_ATOMS: atom_id res chain seq x y z
N MET A 1 10.31 16.61 -1.78
CA MET A 1 11.03 15.67 -2.41
C MET A 1 11.33 15.97 -3.85
N SER A 2 12.50 15.96 -4.17
CA SER A 2 12.92 16.45 -5.46
C SER A 2 13.10 15.39 -6.52
N ASP A 3 12.78 14.18 -6.18
CA ASP A 3 12.97 13.07 -7.08
C ASP A 3 12.00 13.07 -8.25
N ASN A 4 11.15 14.07 -8.33
CA ASN A 4 10.28 14.22 -9.49
C ASN A 4 11.05 14.43 -10.79
N ALA A 5 12.29 14.89 -10.70
CA ALA A 5 13.11 15.09 -11.88
C ALA A 5 13.73 13.79 -12.41
N ILE A 6 13.73 12.74 -11.60
CA ILE A 6 14.36 11.48 -11.96
C ILE A 6 13.28 10.40 -12.03
N PRO A 7 13.10 9.76 -13.17
CA PRO A 7 12.09 8.69 -13.28
C PRO A 7 12.40 7.54 -12.32
N ASP A 8 11.37 6.89 -11.84
CA ASP A 8 11.51 5.67 -11.06
C ASP A 8 12.14 4.60 -11.95
N VAL A 9 13.22 4.02 -11.50
CA VAL A 9 13.97 3.03 -12.27
C VAL A 9 13.06 1.83 -12.64
N ALA A 10 12.18 1.42 -11.75
CA ALA A 10 11.27 0.32 -12.02
C ALA A 10 10.35 0.64 -13.20
N LEU A 11 9.94 1.90 -13.37
CA LEU A 11 9.09 2.30 -14.48
C LEU A 11 9.86 2.41 -15.79
N VAL A 12 11.17 2.60 -15.72
CA VAL A 12 12.03 2.61 -16.91
C VAL A 12 12.33 1.19 -17.38
N ASP A 13 12.66 0.31 -16.44
CA ASP A 13 13.05 -1.08 -16.75
C ASP A 13 11.86 -1.95 -17.14
N ASN A 14 10.70 -1.71 -16.53
CA ASN A 14 9.48 -2.46 -16.80
C ASN A 14 8.43 -1.48 -17.29
N THR A 15 8.15 -1.52 -18.60
CA THR A 15 7.20 -0.59 -19.24
C THR A 15 5.78 -1.16 -19.33
N GLU A 16 5.50 -2.29 -18.70
CA GLU A 16 4.16 -2.85 -18.66
C GLU A 16 3.17 -1.92 -18.02
N GLN A 17 1.90 -2.05 -18.45
CA GLN A 17 0.79 -1.35 -17.79
C GLN A 17 0.79 -1.63 -16.29
N ARG A 18 0.42 -0.66 -15.49
CA ARG A 18 0.37 -0.84 -14.02
C ARG A 18 -1.06 -0.82 -13.50
N THR A 19 -1.29 -1.59 -12.44
CA THR A 19 -2.49 -1.52 -11.61
C THR A 19 -2.02 -1.11 -10.22
N PRO A 20 -2.27 0.15 -9.82
CA PRO A 20 -1.87 0.59 -8.48
C PRO A 20 -2.75 -0.05 -7.42
N LEU A 21 -2.14 -0.62 -6.41
CA LEU A 21 -2.82 -1.26 -5.29
C LEU A 21 -2.30 -0.65 -3.99
N VAL A 22 -3.20 -0.06 -3.21
CA VAL A 22 -2.85 0.44 -1.88
C VAL A 22 -3.56 -0.40 -0.85
N LEU A 23 -2.80 -0.90 0.11
CA LEU A 23 -3.34 -1.62 1.26
C LEU A 23 -3.25 -0.71 2.48
N VAL A 24 -4.40 -0.38 3.06
CA VAL A 24 -4.48 0.37 4.31
C VAL A 24 -4.77 -0.64 5.41
N LEU A 25 -3.78 -0.91 6.24
CA LEU A 25 -3.78 -2.04 7.16
C LEU A 25 -3.78 -1.57 8.60
N ASP A 26 -4.74 -2.08 9.38
CA ASP A 26 -4.87 -1.76 10.79
C ASP A 26 -3.82 -2.53 11.59
N ARG A 27 -2.93 -1.80 12.24
CA ARG A 27 -1.99 -2.36 13.20
C ARG A 27 -2.20 -1.75 14.59
N SER A 28 -3.40 -1.29 14.87
CA SER A 28 -3.72 -0.71 16.19
C SER A 28 -3.60 -1.75 17.29
N GLY A 29 -3.62 -1.31 18.54
CA GLY A 29 -3.45 -2.20 19.69
C GLY A 29 -4.46 -3.34 19.72
N SER A 30 -5.70 -3.11 19.22
CA SER A 30 -6.73 -4.16 19.18
C SER A 30 -6.38 -5.32 18.25
N MET A 31 -5.43 -5.12 17.34
CA MET A 31 -4.96 -6.17 16.45
C MET A 31 -3.97 -7.12 17.10
N GLY A 32 -3.56 -6.86 18.34
CA GLY A 32 -2.58 -7.70 19.03
C GLY A 32 -3.00 -9.16 19.13
N GLY A 33 -2.03 -10.06 19.14
CA GLY A 33 -2.28 -11.49 19.21
C GLY A 33 -2.61 -12.10 17.85
N ALA A 34 -3.66 -12.92 17.79
CA ALA A 34 -4.01 -13.64 16.56
C ALA A 34 -4.30 -12.73 15.37
N PRO A 35 -5.04 -11.62 15.49
CA PRO A 35 -5.33 -10.79 14.31
C PRO A 35 -4.08 -10.27 13.61
N ILE A 36 -3.09 -9.75 14.35
CA ILE A 36 -1.89 -9.21 13.70
C ILE A 36 -1.04 -10.33 13.10
N GLU A 37 -1.01 -11.51 13.74
CA GLU A 37 -0.29 -12.65 13.18
C GLU A 37 -0.94 -13.13 11.88
N GLN A 38 -2.27 -13.17 11.84
CA GLN A 38 -3.00 -13.53 10.63
C GLN A 38 -2.76 -12.52 9.51
N LEU A 39 -2.71 -11.23 9.85
CA LEU A 39 -2.41 -10.19 8.87
C LEU A 39 -1.00 -10.39 8.30
N ASN A 40 -0.02 -10.64 9.15
CA ASN A 40 1.36 -10.86 8.71
C ASN A 40 1.46 -12.10 7.80
N GLU A 41 0.77 -13.17 8.16
CA GLU A 41 0.73 -14.37 7.32
C GLU A 41 0.08 -14.08 5.97
N GLY A 42 -1.02 -13.32 5.99
CA GLY A 42 -1.70 -12.93 4.76
C GLY A 42 -0.84 -12.09 3.83
N LEU A 43 -0.04 -11.21 4.39
CA LEU A 43 0.88 -10.39 3.59
C LEU A 43 1.96 -11.25 2.92
N GLN A 44 2.47 -12.24 3.64
CA GLN A 44 3.45 -13.17 3.06
C GLN A 44 2.84 -14.00 1.94
N LEU A 45 1.60 -14.44 2.14
CA LEU A 45 0.88 -15.19 1.11
C LEU A 45 0.62 -14.32 -0.11
N LEU A 46 0.24 -13.07 0.10
CA LEU A 46 0.04 -12.12 -1.00
C LEU A 46 1.32 -11.95 -1.81
N GLU A 47 2.46 -11.80 -1.13
CA GLU A 47 3.75 -11.69 -1.80
C GLU A 47 4.00 -12.90 -2.70
N GLN A 48 3.78 -14.10 -2.16
CA GLN A 48 3.99 -15.34 -2.93
C GLN A 48 3.08 -15.42 -4.14
N GLU A 49 1.80 -15.13 -3.95
CA GLU A 49 0.81 -15.22 -5.02
C GLU A 49 1.10 -14.22 -6.14
N LEU A 50 1.47 -12.99 -5.78
CA LEU A 50 1.78 -11.96 -6.78
C LEU A 50 3.05 -12.33 -7.57
N LYS A 51 4.06 -12.85 -6.89
CA LYS A 51 5.33 -13.20 -7.56
C LYS A 51 5.20 -14.44 -8.43
N ASN A 52 4.30 -15.35 -8.07
CA ASN A 52 4.08 -16.57 -8.85
C ASN A 52 3.24 -16.32 -10.10
N ASP A 53 2.51 -15.21 -10.17
CA ASP A 53 1.76 -14.85 -11.36
C ASP A 53 2.62 -13.93 -12.22
N VAL A 54 3.06 -14.40 -13.36
CA VAL A 54 4.01 -13.67 -14.23
C VAL A 54 3.45 -12.31 -14.64
N ILE A 55 2.15 -12.22 -14.90
CA ILE A 55 1.52 -10.98 -15.32
C ILE A 55 1.41 -10.04 -14.11
N ALA A 56 0.89 -10.52 -12.99
CA ALA A 56 0.74 -9.72 -11.80
C ALA A 56 2.08 -9.19 -11.29
N ALA A 57 3.11 -10.01 -11.34
CA ALA A 57 4.45 -9.61 -10.89
C ALA A 57 4.95 -8.35 -11.60
N LYS A 58 4.58 -8.18 -12.87
CA LYS A 58 4.99 -7.04 -13.68
C LYS A 58 4.02 -5.87 -13.66
N ARG A 59 2.73 -6.13 -13.40
CA ARG A 59 1.68 -5.12 -13.56
C ARG A 59 1.14 -4.56 -12.26
N VAL A 60 1.16 -5.32 -11.18
CA VAL A 60 0.68 -4.82 -9.90
C VAL A 60 1.77 -3.98 -9.24
N ARG A 61 1.39 -2.77 -8.85
CA ARG A 61 2.29 -1.86 -8.15
C ARG A 61 1.66 -1.57 -6.80
N ILE A 62 2.40 -1.80 -5.73
CA ILE A 62 1.82 -1.90 -4.40
C ILE A 62 2.44 -0.88 -3.43
N LEU A 63 1.59 -0.33 -2.56
CA LEU A 63 1.99 0.52 -1.45
C LEU A 63 1.23 0.10 -0.21
N ILE A 64 1.89 0.11 0.94
CA ILE A 64 1.27 -0.19 2.21
C ILE A 64 1.21 1.08 3.06
N VAL A 65 0.00 1.36 3.57
CA VAL A 65 -0.26 2.40 4.58
C VAL A 65 -0.74 1.68 5.82
N THR A 66 -0.18 1.99 6.98
CA THR A 66 -0.62 1.38 8.23
C THR A 66 -1.38 2.37 9.10
N LEU A 67 -2.34 1.85 9.85
CA LEU A 67 -3.11 2.58 10.86
C LEU A 67 -2.63 2.11 12.22
N GLY A 68 -2.26 3.03 13.06
CA GLY A 68 -1.72 2.73 14.37
C GLY A 68 -0.28 3.23 14.46
N ASP A 69 0.47 2.71 15.43
CA ASP A 69 1.84 3.14 15.69
C ASP A 69 1.87 4.63 16.07
N TYR A 70 1.64 4.89 17.34
CA TYR A 70 1.57 6.25 17.90
C TYR A 70 0.40 7.07 17.39
N ASP A 71 -0.74 6.41 17.10
CA ASP A 71 -2.00 7.10 16.79
C ASP A 71 -2.00 7.80 15.42
N GLU A 72 -1.09 7.45 14.53
CA GLU A 72 -1.01 8.04 13.21
C GLU A 72 -1.06 6.99 12.13
N ALA A 73 -1.52 7.38 10.95
CA ALA A 73 -1.35 6.58 9.75
C ALA A 73 0.01 6.89 9.12
N SER A 74 0.66 5.90 8.56
CA SER A 74 1.97 6.09 7.97
C SER A 74 2.19 5.14 6.81
N ILE A 75 3.09 5.54 5.91
CA ILE A 75 3.49 4.75 4.76
C ILE A 75 4.61 3.81 5.19
N VAL A 76 4.50 2.54 4.82
CA VAL A 76 5.55 1.55 5.08
C VAL A 76 6.28 1.28 3.76
N GLY A 77 7.50 1.76 3.67
CA GLY A 77 8.30 1.61 2.45
C GLY A 77 7.87 2.57 1.36
N ASP A 78 8.06 2.16 0.13
CA ASP A 78 7.71 2.93 -1.05
C ASP A 78 6.85 2.11 -1.99
N TRP A 79 6.30 2.76 -3.01
CA TRP A 79 5.69 2.05 -4.11
C TRP A 79 6.69 1.09 -4.73
N CYS A 80 6.27 -0.14 -4.99
CA CYS A 80 7.12 -1.10 -5.68
C CYS A 80 6.29 -2.02 -6.57
N ASP A 81 6.92 -2.53 -7.61
CA ASP A 81 6.29 -3.56 -8.43
C ASP A 81 6.16 -4.84 -7.61
N ALA A 82 5.12 -5.62 -7.89
CA ALA A 82 4.86 -6.84 -7.14
C ALA A 82 6.06 -7.80 -7.17
N MET A 83 6.81 -7.81 -8.27
CA MET A 83 7.99 -8.67 -8.37
C MET A 83 9.07 -8.29 -7.35
N ASP A 84 9.08 -7.06 -6.88
CA ASP A 84 10.06 -6.55 -5.91
C ASP A 84 9.47 -6.44 -4.51
N PHE A 85 8.20 -6.77 -4.34
CA PHE A 85 7.50 -6.60 -3.08
C PHE A 85 8.04 -7.58 -2.03
N SER A 86 8.36 -7.05 -0.85
CA SER A 86 8.74 -7.84 0.30
C SER A 86 7.75 -7.53 1.42
N ALA A 87 7.02 -8.54 1.87
CA ALA A 87 5.98 -8.35 2.87
C ALA A 87 6.58 -7.87 4.19
N PRO A 88 6.13 -6.73 4.72
CA PRO A 88 6.61 -6.28 6.02
C PRO A 88 5.99 -7.12 7.13
N ARG A 89 6.67 -7.19 8.26
CA ARG A 89 6.09 -7.75 9.47
C ARG A 89 5.62 -6.59 10.34
N LEU A 90 4.34 -6.57 10.65
CA LEU A 90 3.72 -5.48 11.41
C LEU A 90 3.51 -5.90 12.86
N GLU A 91 3.64 -4.94 13.77
CA GLU A 91 3.35 -5.12 15.19
C GLU A 91 2.17 -4.25 15.58
N ALA A 92 1.31 -4.75 16.46
CA ALA A 92 0.12 -4.03 16.88
C ALA A 92 0.47 -2.92 17.87
N ASN A 93 -0.04 -1.71 17.63
CA ASN A 93 0.23 -0.54 18.48
C ASN A 93 -0.70 0.60 18.10
N GLY A 94 -1.14 1.39 19.09
CA GLY A 94 -1.83 2.65 18.84
C GLY A 94 -3.31 2.51 18.50
N THR A 95 -3.85 3.55 17.88
CA THR A 95 -5.27 3.68 17.54
C THR A 95 -5.53 3.35 16.08
N THR A 96 -6.76 3.60 15.61
CA THR A 96 -7.17 3.27 14.23
C THR A 96 -7.55 4.54 13.47
N PRO A 97 -6.58 5.35 13.01
CA PRO A 97 -6.88 6.60 12.28
C PRO A 97 -7.21 6.33 10.82
N THR A 98 -8.36 5.70 10.57
CA THR A 98 -8.75 5.25 9.24
C THR A 98 -8.90 6.40 8.25
N GLY A 99 -9.49 7.52 8.65
CA GLY A 99 -9.64 8.68 7.79
C GLY A 99 -8.29 9.23 7.32
N GLN A 100 -7.35 9.36 8.24
CA GLN A 100 -5.99 9.80 7.89
C GLN A 100 -5.34 8.82 6.92
N GLY A 101 -5.49 7.52 7.17
CA GLY A 101 -4.91 6.48 6.31
C GLY A 101 -5.47 6.54 4.89
N VAL A 102 -6.78 6.70 4.76
CA VAL A 102 -7.42 6.80 3.44
C VAL A 102 -6.99 8.07 2.72
N GLU A 103 -6.87 9.19 3.43
CA GLU A 103 -6.38 10.44 2.83
C GLU A 103 -4.96 10.28 2.29
N ILE A 104 -4.08 9.65 3.05
CA ILE A 104 -2.71 9.38 2.61
C ILE A 104 -2.73 8.49 1.36
N ALA A 105 -3.54 7.43 1.39
CA ALA A 105 -3.62 6.49 0.28
C ALA A 105 -4.09 7.18 -1.00
N LEU A 106 -5.13 8.02 -0.90
CA LEU A 106 -5.65 8.72 -2.07
C LEU A 106 -4.63 9.71 -2.64
N ALA A 107 -3.91 10.43 -1.77
CA ALA A 107 -2.87 11.35 -2.21
C ALA A 107 -1.73 10.60 -2.91
N GLU A 108 -1.32 9.46 -2.37
CA GLU A 108 -0.28 8.64 -2.97
C GLU A 108 -0.69 8.08 -4.33
N ILE A 109 -1.95 7.69 -4.48
CA ILE A 109 -2.46 7.22 -5.77
C ILE A 109 -2.36 8.33 -6.82
N GLU A 110 -2.73 9.57 -6.48
CA GLU A 110 -2.65 10.67 -7.42
C GLU A 110 -1.21 10.97 -7.82
N ASP A 111 -0.28 10.93 -6.87
CA ASP A 111 1.14 11.12 -7.15
C ASP A 111 1.68 10.01 -8.05
N GLU A 112 1.26 8.79 -7.81
CA GLU A 112 1.73 7.66 -8.61
C GLU A 112 1.19 7.73 -10.04
N LYS A 113 -0.06 8.15 -10.21
CA LYS A 113 -0.62 8.38 -11.56
C LYS A 113 0.21 9.40 -12.33
N ALA A 114 0.65 10.46 -11.65
CA ALA A 114 1.49 11.47 -12.27
C ALA A 114 2.83 10.87 -12.73
N ARG A 115 3.42 10.01 -11.92
CA ARG A 115 4.66 9.32 -12.27
C ARG A 115 4.48 8.44 -13.52
N TYR A 116 3.35 7.72 -13.59
CA TYR A 116 3.05 6.90 -14.77
C TYR A 116 2.95 7.76 -16.03
N LYS A 117 2.26 8.90 -15.93
CA LYS A 117 2.11 9.81 -17.06
C LYS A 117 3.47 10.36 -17.52
N GLU A 118 4.32 10.72 -16.57
CA GLU A 118 5.66 11.23 -16.90
C GLU A 118 6.52 10.17 -17.57
N SER A 119 6.34 8.91 -17.20
CA SER A 119 7.13 7.79 -17.73
C SER A 119 6.49 7.15 -18.97
N GLY A 120 5.33 7.61 -19.38
CA GLY A 120 4.63 7.02 -20.52
C GLY A 120 4.05 5.65 -20.25
N ILE A 121 3.72 5.36 -18.99
CA ILE A 121 3.20 4.07 -18.57
C ILE A 121 1.68 4.13 -18.48
N ALA A 122 0.99 3.23 -19.15
CA ALA A 122 -0.45 3.07 -19.02
C ALA A 122 -0.80 2.51 -17.64
N TYR A 123 -1.94 2.88 -17.11
CA TYR A 123 -2.39 2.33 -15.82
C TYR A 123 -3.90 2.11 -15.82
N THR A 124 -4.32 1.15 -15.00
CA THR A 124 -5.74 0.84 -14.82
C THR A 124 -6.27 1.58 -13.60
N ARG A 125 -7.57 1.40 -13.33
CA ARG A 125 -8.18 1.97 -12.13
C ARG A 125 -7.47 1.44 -10.88
N PRO A 126 -7.11 2.32 -9.95
CA PRO A 126 -6.45 1.87 -8.72
C PRO A 126 -7.39 1.08 -7.82
N TRP A 127 -6.80 0.21 -7.01
CA TRP A 127 -7.50 -0.54 -5.99
C TRP A 127 -7.05 -0.06 -4.62
N LEU A 128 -8.00 0.14 -3.73
CA LEU A 128 -7.74 0.54 -2.35
C LEU A 128 -8.47 -0.43 -1.42
N PHE A 129 -7.69 -1.16 -0.62
CA PHE A 129 -8.25 -2.06 0.38
C PHE A 129 -7.96 -1.53 1.76
N VAL A 130 -8.98 -1.49 2.62
CA VAL A 130 -8.85 -1.08 4.01
C VAL A 130 -9.21 -2.28 4.87
N MET A 131 -8.28 -2.71 5.72
CA MET A 131 -8.49 -3.84 6.62
C MET A 131 -8.36 -3.39 8.06
N SER A 132 -9.44 -3.54 8.83
CA SER A 132 -9.50 -3.15 10.23
C SER A 132 -10.44 -4.08 10.98
N ASP A 133 -10.14 -4.36 12.24
CA ASP A 133 -11.00 -5.17 13.09
C ASP A 133 -11.88 -4.34 14.03
N GLY A 134 -11.78 -3.02 13.97
CA GLY A 134 -12.46 -2.16 14.91
C GLY A 134 -13.05 -0.91 14.28
N LEU A 135 -13.66 -0.09 15.14
CA LEU A 135 -14.21 1.18 14.70
C LEU A 135 -13.09 2.20 14.51
N PRO A 136 -13.20 3.05 13.50
CA PRO A 136 -12.20 4.10 13.29
C PRO A 136 -12.22 5.11 14.41
N THR A 137 -11.07 5.72 14.67
CA THR A 137 -10.94 6.78 15.69
C THR A 137 -11.04 8.17 15.09
N ASP A 138 -11.24 8.27 13.77
CA ASP A 138 -11.40 9.54 13.07
C ASP A 138 -12.55 9.45 12.05
N ALA A 139 -12.83 10.54 11.35
CA ALA A 139 -13.99 10.66 10.46
C ALA A 139 -13.69 10.08 9.08
N TRP A 140 -13.50 8.79 9.00
CA TRP A 140 -13.08 8.12 7.77
C TRP A 140 -14.16 8.09 6.68
N GLU A 141 -15.43 8.18 7.04
CA GLU A 141 -16.51 8.19 6.04
C GLU A 141 -16.43 9.41 5.14
N GLN A 142 -15.76 10.45 5.58
CA GLN A 142 -15.59 11.67 4.80
C GLN A 142 -14.52 11.52 3.72
N SER A 143 -13.74 10.49 3.82
CA SER A 143 -12.61 10.25 2.94
C SER A 143 -12.98 9.30 1.82
#